data_68a21d1621d1264f8c6c6d8709eb80a1
#
_entry.id   68a21d1621d1264f8c6c6d8709eb80a1
#
_cell.length_a   1.000
_cell.length_b   1.000
_cell.length_c   1.000
_cell.angle_alpha   90.00
_cell.angle_beta   90.00
_cell.angle_gamma   90.00
#
_symmetry.space_group_name_H-M   'P 1'
#
loop_
_entity.id
_entity.type
_entity.pdbx_description
1 polymer ?
#
loop_
_entity_poly.entity_id
_entity_poly.type
_entity_poly.pdbx_seq_one_letter_code
_entity_poly.pdbx_strand_id
1 'polypeptide(L)'
;MIEESLVILRHLIDDTASTSYTDERLLELLYISAVYVNMDIGGSYLIDVCSQTITPETDSAFDTLVALKAACLLVRSTQNSYAKNDFTVTDGPSSVNLKGAAASIKVSADGFCTQYERSKMLFLMGNTNFGGGLAIS
;
A
#
# COMPACT_ATOMS: atom_id res chain seq x y z
N MET A 1 9.68 12.01 -1.19
CA MET A 1 8.46 12.83 -1.02
C MET A 1 7.22 12.01 -1.28
N ILE A 2 6.14 12.37 -0.63
CA ILE A 2 4.90 11.61 -0.77
C ILE A 2 4.33 11.68 -2.20
N GLU A 3 4.69 12.70 -2.95
CA GLU A 3 4.27 12.80 -4.34
C GLU A 3 4.87 11.68 -5.18
N GLU A 4 6.07 11.24 -4.87
CA GLU A 4 6.66 10.09 -5.54
C GLU A 4 5.88 8.83 -5.22
N SER A 5 5.45 8.70 -3.97
CA SER A 5 4.61 7.56 -3.57
C SER A 5 3.30 7.56 -4.34
N LEU A 6 2.73 8.73 -4.60
CA LEU A 6 1.49 8.83 -5.36
C LEU A 6 1.69 8.33 -6.80
N VAL A 7 2.78 8.73 -7.43
CA VAL A 7 3.09 8.27 -8.80
C VAL A 7 3.27 6.75 -8.82
N ILE A 8 4.02 6.22 -7.87
CA ILE A 8 4.25 4.79 -7.78
C ILE A 8 2.94 4.05 -7.55
N LEU A 9 2.12 4.55 -6.62
CA LEU A 9 0.84 3.92 -6.30
C LEU A 9 -0.08 3.85 -7.52
N ARG A 10 -0.19 4.94 -8.28
CA ARG A 10 -1.04 4.96 -9.46
C ARG A 10 -0.59 3.93 -10.50
N HIS A 11 0.72 3.74 -10.65
CA HIS A 11 1.22 2.71 -11.54
C HIS A 11 0.94 1.31 -11.01
N LEU A 12 1.05 1.10 -9.71
CA LEU A 12 0.78 -0.21 -9.11
C LEU A 12 -0.68 -0.63 -9.28
N ILE A 13 -1.60 0.32 -9.14
CA ILE A 13 -3.03 0.02 -9.25
C ILE A 13 -3.59 0.28 -10.64
N ASP A 14 -2.71 0.63 -11.59
CA ASP A 14 -3.08 0.87 -12.98
C ASP A 14 -4.14 1.98 -13.13
N ASP A 15 -3.94 3.07 -12.43
CA ASP A 15 -4.85 4.22 -12.47
C ASP A 15 -4.10 5.52 -12.80
N THR A 16 -3.20 5.47 -13.79
CA THR A 16 -2.38 6.62 -14.15
C THR A 16 -3.20 7.78 -14.71
N ALA A 17 -4.37 7.50 -15.26
CA ALA A 17 -5.27 8.53 -15.79
C ALA A 17 -6.18 9.14 -14.74
N SER A 18 -6.06 8.74 -13.48
CA SER A 18 -6.87 9.24 -12.37
C SER A 18 -8.37 9.07 -12.57
N THR A 19 -8.76 7.96 -13.17
CA THR A 19 -10.17 7.71 -13.50
C THR A 19 -10.94 7.04 -12.38
N SER A 20 -10.26 6.27 -11.52
CA SER A 20 -10.94 5.51 -10.46
C SER A 20 -10.82 6.18 -9.10
N TYR A 21 -9.72 6.87 -8.85
CA TYR A 21 -9.46 7.48 -7.54
C TYR A 21 -8.95 8.89 -7.71
N THR A 22 -9.42 9.79 -6.83
CA THR A 22 -8.93 11.16 -6.83
C THR A 22 -7.57 11.23 -6.14
N ASP A 23 -6.80 12.27 -6.43
CA ASP A 23 -5.53 12.49 -5.76
C ASP A 23 -5.73 12.64 -4.26
N GLU A 24 -6.80 13.33 -3.85
CA GLU A 24 -7.10 13.55 -2.44
C GLU A 24 -7.26 12.25 -1.69
N ARG A 25 -8.03 11.33 -2.27
CA ARG A 25 -8.25 10.02 -1.64
C ARG A 25 -6.98 9.21 -1.55
N LEU A 26 -6.19 9.21 -2.61
CA LEU A 26 -4.94 8.45 -2.61
C LEU A 26 -3.89 9.07 -1.69
N LEU A 27 -3.84 10.40 -1.62
CA LEU A 27 -2.92 11.07 -0.68
C LEU A 27 -3.28 10.76 0.76
N GLU A 28 -4.56 10.77 1.10
CA GLU A 28 -5.00 10.41 2.44
C GLU A 28 -4.55 8.98 2.77
N LEU A 29 -4.77 8.07 1.84
CA LEU A 29 -4.35 6.69 2.01
C LEU A 29 -2.83 6.57 2.16
N LEU A 30 -2.07 7.35 1.40
CA LEU A 30 -0.62 7.32 1.48
C LEU A 30 -0.12 7.81 2.84
N TYR A 31 -0.72 8.84 3.41
CA TYR A 31 -0.32 9.31 4.74
C TYR A 31 -0.66 8.28 5.81
N ILE A 32 -1.81 7.63 5.70
CA ILE A 32 -2.17 6.53 6.60
C ILE A 32 -1.17 5.39 6.46
N SER A 33 -0.83 5.03 5.22
CA SER A 33 0.14 3.98 4.96
C SER A 33 1.53 4.33 5.50
N ALA A 34 1.90 5.61 5.42
CA ALA A 34 3.16 6.07 5.97
C ALA A 34 3.25 5.84 7.48
N VAL A 35 2.15 6.03 8.20
CA VAL A 35 2.11 5.74 9.63
C VAL A 35 2.40 4.26 9.88
N TYR A 36 1.76 3.36 9.12
CA TYR A 36 1.99 1.93 9.27
C TYR A 36 3.43 1.55 8.94
N VAL A 37 3.97 2.09 7.84
CA VAL A 37 5.34 1.78 7.45
C VAL A 37 6.32 2.26 8.52
N ASN A 38 6.12 3.48 9.02
CA ASN A 38 6.98 4.04 10.05
C ASN A 38 7.00 3.16 11.29
N MET A 39 5.84 2.64 11.69
CA MET A 39 5.76 1.72 12.81
C MET A 39 6.46 0.40 12.51
N ASP A 40 6.23 -0.14 11.31
CA ASP A 40 6.78 -1.45 10.93
C ASP A 40 8.31 -1.45 10.87
N ILE A 41 8.91 -0.36 10.43
CA ILE A 41 10.37 -0.29 10.29
C ILE A 41 11.04 0.36 11.49
N GLY A 42 10.27 0.75 12.50
CA GLY A 42 10.82 1.43 13.66
C GLY A 42 11.39 2.79 13.32
N GLY A 43 10.78 3.47 12.37
CA GLY A 43 11.26 4.77 11.93
C GLY A 43 10.94 5.88 12.90
N SER A 44 11.56 7.03 12.67
CA SER A 44 11.39 8.19 13.53
C SER A 44 10.72 9.37 12.84
N TYR A 45 9.98 9.12 11.77
CA TYR A 45 9.25 10.18 11.10
C TYR A 45 8.09 10.66 11.96
N LEU A 46 7.84 11.96 11.90
CA LEU A 46 6.65 12.54 12.52
C LEU A 46 5.63 12.74 11.41
N ILE A 47 4.53 12.02 11.50
CA ILE A 47 3.51 11.99 10.45
C ILE A 47 2.19 12.50 11.00
N ASP A 48 1.64 13.54 10.37
CA ASP A 48 0.32 14.06 10.72
C ASP A 48 -0.60 13.83 9.53
N VAL A 49 -1.52 12.88 9.67
CA VAL A 49 -2.45 12.51 8.60
C VAL A 49 -3.41 13.66 8.31
N CYS A 50 -3.85 14.38 9.33
CA CYS A 50 -4.82 15.45 9.15
C CYS A 50 -4.25 16.65 8.40
N SER A 51 -3.03 17.06 8.74
CA SER A 51 -2.37 18.17 8.05
C SER A 51 -1.56 17.70 6.85
N GLN A 52 -1.44 16.39 6.66
CA GLN A 52 -0.69 15.78 5.56
C GLN A 52 0.76 16.25 5.53
N THR A 53 1.44 16.06 6.66
CA THR A 53 2.85 16.41 6.77
C THR A 53 3.67 15.23 7.27
N ILE A 54 4.91 15.14 6.79
CA ILE A 54 5.88 14.15 7.24
C ILE A 54 7.21 14.88 7.42
N THR A 55 7.81 14.72 8.59
CA THR A 55 9.13 15.29 8.86
C THR A 55 10.00 14.24 9.53
N PRO A 56 11.30 14.16 9.24
CA PRO A 56 11.98 14.87 8.18
C PRO A 56 11.57 14.40 6.78
N GLU A 57 12.21 14.91 5.75
CA GLU A 57 11.89 14.53 4.38
C GLU A 57 12.17 13.04 4.18
N THR A 58 11.26 12.37 3.45
CA THR A 58 11.37 10.94 3.21
C THR A 58 12.30 10.63 2.05
N ASP A 59 12.89 9.45 2.05
CA ASP A 59 13.73 9.00 0.95
C ASP A 59 12.94 8.07 0.01
N SER A 60 13.56 7.69 -1.12
CA SER A 60 12.90 6.86 -2.12
C SER A 60 12.53 5.49 -1.60
N ALA A 61 13.34 4.92 -0.72
CA ALA A 61 13.06 3.60 -0.16
C ALA A 61 11.81 3.64 0.70
N PHE A 62 11.69 4.65 1.56
CA PHE A 62 10.50 4.83 2.38
C PHE A 62 9.28 5.08 1.51
N ASP A 63 9.41 5.95 0.51
CA ASP A 63 8.30 6.27 -0.39
C ASP A 63 7.80 5.04 -1.14
N THR A 64 8.71 4.15 -1.54
CA THR A 64 8.34 2.91 -2.22
C THR A 64 7.58 1.98 -1.27
N LEU A 65 8.04 1.85 -0.03
CA LEU A 65 7.33 1.04 0.97
C LEU A 65 5.95 1.60 1.24
N VAL A 66 5.82 2.91 1.32
CA VAL A 66 4.52 3.56 1.54
C VAL A 66 3.57 3.26 0.39
N ALA A 67 4.05 3.34 -0.86
CA ALA A 67 3.22 3.05 -2.02
C ALA A 67 2.76 1.59 -2.04
N LEU A 68 3.65 0.65 -1.73
CA LEU A 68 3.30 -0.77 -1.66
C LEU A 68 2.28 -1.05 -0.56
N LYS A 69 2.47 -0.44 0.60
CA LYS A 69 1.52 -0.59 1.70
C LYS A 69 0.16 -0.03 1.33
N ALA A 70 0.14 1.13 0.67
CA ALA A 70 -1.10 1.76 0.22
C ALA A 70 -1.82 0.87 -0.79
N ALA A 71 -1.09 0.28 -1.74
CA ALA A 71 -1.69 -0.64 -2.72
C ALA A 71 -2.30 -1.85 -2.02
N CYS A 72 -1.58 -2.41 -1.04
CA CYS A 72 -2.08 -3.53 -0.25
C CYS A 72 -3.38 -3.17 0.46
N LEU A 73 -3.42 -2.04 1.15
CA LEU A 73 -4.61 -1.61 1.88
C LEU A 73 -5.77 -1.29 0.96
N LEU A 74 -5.50 -0.63 -0.16
CA LEU A 74 -6.54 -0.23 -1.10
C LEU A 74 -7.23 -1.45 -1.72
N VAL A 75 -6.45 -2.41 -2.18
CA VAL A 75 -7.01 -3.58 -2.83
C VAL A 75 -7.73 -4.47 -1.82
N ARG A 76 -7.22 -4.57 -0.59
CA ARG A 76 -7.93 -5.30 0.48
C ARG A 76 -9.26 -4.64 0.82
N SER A 77 -9.30 -3.33 0.85
CA SER A 77 -10.54 -2.59 1.11
C SER A 77 -11.57 -2.87 0.01
N THR A 78 -11.13 -2.90 -1.25
CA THR A 78 -12.00 -3.21 -2.38
C THR A 78 -12.48 -4.66 -2.29
N GLN A 79 -11.62 -5.59 -1.94
CA GLN A 79 -11.98 -6.99 -1.75
C GLN A 79 -13.07 -7.13 -0.68
N ASN A 80 -12.93 -6.43 0.43
CA ASN A 80 -13.92 -6.48 1.50
C ASN A 80 -15.28 -5.97 1.02
N SER A 81 -15.30 -4.94 0.19
CA SER A 81 -16.54 -4.44 -0.38
C SER A 81 -17.23 -5.47 -1.25
N TYR A 82 -16.46 -6.15 -2.11
CA TYR A 82 -17.01 -7.21 -2.96
C TYR A 82 -17.49 -8.40 -2.13
N ALA A 83 -16.77 -8.77 -1.10
CA ALA A 83 -17.16 -9.87 -0.23
C ALA A 83 -18.48 -9.57 0.49
N LYS A 84 -18.67 -8.34 0.93
CA LYS A 84 -19.94 -7.93 1.56
C LYS A 84 -21.08 -8.01 0.56
N ASN A 85 -20.84 -7.60 -0.67
CA ASN A 85 -21.86 -7.65 -1.71
C ASN A 85 -22.23 -9.09 -2.07
N ASP A 86 -21.27 -10.02 -2.01
CA ASP A 86 -21.53 -11.43 -2.25
C ASP A 86 -22.54 -12.00 -1.26
N PHE A 87 -22.54 -11.51 -0.03
CA PHE A 87 -23.49 -11.98 0.98
C PHE A 87 -24.89 -11.44 0.72
N THR A 88 -25.02 -10.32 0.06
CA THR A 88 -26.33 -9.72 -0.18
C THR A 88 -26.94 -10.14 -1.52
N VAL A 89 -26.12 -10.62 -2.45
CA VAL A 89 -26.59 -11.10 -3.76
C VAL A 89 -26.58 -12.60 -3.74
N THR A 90 -27.75 -13.21 -3.58
CA THR A 90 -27.84 -14.63 -3.30
C THR A 90 -28.21 -15.48 -4.52
N ASP A 91 -28.63 -14.90 -5.60
CA ASP A 91 -29.07 -15.69 -6.75
C ASP A 91 -28.64 -15.05 -8.06
N GLY A 92 -28.61 -15.87 -9.10
CA GLY A 92 -28.37 -15.43 -10.47
C GLY A 92 -26.90 -15.25 -10.83
N PRO A 93 -26.65 -14.89 -12.07
CA PRO A 93 -25.30 -14.70 -12.59
C PRO A 93 -24.52 -13.60 -11.90
N SER A 94 -25.21 -12.61 -11.37
CA SER A 94 -24.55 -11.50 -10.68
C SER A 94 -23.77 -11.96 -9.46
N SER A 95 -24.33 -12.92 -8.73
CA SER A 95 -23.66 -13.47 -7.55
C SER A 95 -22.34 -14.15 -7.94
N VAL A 96 -22.36 -14.91 -9.04
CA VAL A 96 -21.17 -15.60 -9.52
C VAL A 96 -20.11 -14.61 -9.94
N ASN A 97 -20.51 -13.55 -10.64
CA ASN A 97 -19.58 -12.54 -11.09
C ASN A 97 -18.92 -11.80 -9.91
N LEU A 98 -19.69 -11.51 -8.87
CA LEU A 98 -19.16 -10.83 -7.70
C LEU A 98 -18.15 -11.72 -6.98
N LYS A 99 -18.40 -13.01 -6.88
CA LYS A 99 -17.47 -13.93 -6.25
C LYS A 99 -16.17 -14.03 -7.05
N GLY A 100 -16.27 -14.05 -8.38
CA GLY A 100 -15.09 -14.06 -9.24
C GLY A 100 -14.28 -12.79 -9.07
N ALA A 101 -14.95 -11.63 -9.00
CA ALA A 101 -14.27 -10.36 -8.80
C ALA A 101 -13.58 -10.33 -7.44
N ALA A 102 -14.23 -10.77 -6.38
CA ALA A 102 -13.66 -10.80 -5.05
C ALA A 102 -12.41 -11.69 -4.99
N ALA A 103 -12.47 -12.86 -5.62
CA ALA A 103 -11.33 -13.78 -5.65
C ALA A 103 -10.14 -13.18 -6.42
N SER A 104 -10.41 -12.54 -7.54
CA SER A 104 -9.38 -11.89 -8.34
C SER A 104 -8.70 -10.75 -7.57
N ILE A 105 -9.48 -9.94 -6.88
CA ILE A 105 -8.96 -8.85 -6.08
C ILE A 105 -8.15 -9.37 -4.91
N LYS A 106 -8.55 -10.50 -4.32
CA LYS A 106 -7.78 -11.11 -3.24
C LYS A 106 -6.38 -11.51 -3.71
N VAL A 107 -6.28 -12.09 -4.90
CA VAL A 107 -4.97 -12.45 -5.46
C VAL A 107 -4.11 -11.20 -5.63
N SER A 108 -4.67 -10.10 -6.13
CA SER A 108 -3.94 -8.85 -6.28
C SER A 108 -3.53 -8.27 -4.94
N ALA A 109 -4.43 -8.29 -3.97
CA ALA A 109 -4.14 -7.78 -2.62
C ALA A 109 -3.01 -8.58 -1.98
N ASP A 110 -3.08 -9.91 -2.07
CA ASP A 110 -2.04 -10.77 -1.52
C ASP A 110 -0.70 -10.50 -2.22
N GLY A 111 -0.72 -10.24 -3.52
CA GLY A 111 0.46 -9.88 -4.28
C GLY A 111 1.13 -8.61 -3.77
N PHE A 112 0.37 -7.53 -3.62
CA PHE A 112 0.89 -6.26 -3.11
C PHE A 112 1.34 -6.39 -1.66
N CYS A 113 0.57 -7.07 -0.85
CA CYS A 113 0.91 -7.24 0.56
C CYS A 113 2.17 -8.09 0.73
N THR A 114 2.33 -9.13 -0.10
CA THR A 114 3.54 -9.96 -0.11
C THR A 114 4.74 -9.14 -0.57
N GLN A 115 4.58 -8.33 -1.60
CA GLN A 115 5.64 -7.46 -2.07
C GLN A 115 6.06 -6.46 -1.00
N TYR A 116 5.09 -5.91 -0.28
CA TYR A 116 5.38 -5.00 0.82
C TYR A 116 6.20 -5.70 1.90
N GLU A 117 5.76 -6.88 2.34
CA GLU A 117 6.47 -7.62 3.39
C GLU A 117 7.89 -7.97 2.97
N ARG A 118 8.06 -8.39 1.72
CA ARG A 118 9.37 -8.72 1.21
C ARG A 118 10.27 -7.48 1.12
N SER A 119 9.74 -6.39 0.60
CA SER A 119 10.49 -5.15 0.47
C SER A 119 10.85 -4.56 1.82
N LYS A 120 9.92 -4.64 2.78
CA LYS A 120 10.16 -4.21 4.14
C LYS A 120 11.30 -5.02 4.76
N MET A 121 11.28 -6.33 4.58
CA MET A 121 12.30 -7.21 5.11
C MET A 121 13.66 -6.88 4.51
N LEU A 122 13.72 -6.68 3.20
CA LEU A 122 14.96 -6.28 2.54
C LEU A 122 15.46 -4.93 3.05
N PHE A 123 14.55 -3.99 3.26
CA PHE A 123 14.91 -2.69 3.81
C PHE A 123 15.53 -2.83 5.19
N LEU A 124 14.91 -3.63 6.06
CA LEU A 124 15.40 -3.85 7.41
C LEU A 124 16.73 -4.60 7.41
N MET A 125 16.86 -5.60 6.55
CA MET A 125 18.10 -6.34 6.42
C MET A 125 19.22 -5.45 5.86
N GLY A 126 18.89 -4.61 4.92
CA GLY A 126 19.85 -3.65 4.38
C GLY A 126 20.38 -2.71 5.43
N ASN A 127 19.50 -2.20 6.28
CA ASN A 127 19.91 -1.32 7.37
C ASN A 127 20.76 -2.08 8.38
N THR A 128 20.38 -3.31 8.70
CA THR A 128 21.13 -4.15 9.62
C THR A 128 22.50 -4.47 9.04
N ASN A 129 22.52 -4.88 7.78
CA ASN A 129 23.76 -5.21 7.10
C ASN A 129 24.64 -3.99 6.96
N PHE A 130 24.03 -2.84 6.70
CA PHE A 130 24.79 -1.64 6.60
C PHE A 130 25.46 -1.32 7.92
N GLY A 131 24.76 -1.48 9.01
CA GLY A 131 25.28 -1.26 10.33
C GLY A 131 26.31 -2.27 10.73
N GLY A 132 26.03 -3.55 10.52
CA GLY A 132 26.91 -4.59 10.96
C GLY A 132 27.56 -5.27 9.81
N GLY A 133 26.80 -5.54 8.83
CA GLY A 133 27.27 -6.33 7.78
C GLY A 133 28.18 -5.64 6.88
N LEU A 134 28.14 -4.36 6.87
CA LEU A 134 29.03 -3.72 6.06
C LEU A 134 30.38 -3.91 6.48
N ALA A 135 30.46 -4.28 7.70
CA ALA A 135 31.72 -4.67 8.16
C ALA A 135 32.27 -5.75 7.31
N ILE A 136 31.40 -6.43 6.67
CA ILE A 136 31.81 -7.44 5.81
C ILE A 136 32.37 -6.92 4.60
N SER A 137 32.03 -5.79 4.29
CA SER A 137 32.43 -5.32 3.02
C SER A 137 33.93 -5.10 2.96
#